data_1048833525218cb81af7582a8abe4682
#
_entry.id   1048833525218cb81af7582a8abe4682
#
_cell.length_a   1.000
_cell.length_b   1.000
_cell.length_c   1.000
_cell.angle_alpha   90.00
_cell.angle_beta   90.00
_cell.angle_gamma   90.00
#
_symmetry.space_group_name_H-M   'P 1'
#
loop_
_entity.id
_entity.type
_entity.pdbx_description
1 polymer ?
#
loop_
_entity_poly.entity_id
_entity_poly.type
_entity_poly.pdbx_seq_one_letter_code
_entity_poly.pdbx_strand_id
1 'polypeptide(L)'
;IPKKGLFDLCEFIDFLHTNLKAKNLEELQIPLIITATDLDHGRMVHFHRGSIAERVAASCCMPVMFAPVNIDGTNYVDGGLMMNLPVSTLRRICDKVVAVNVSPIMAQDYKMNIVSIAMRSLHFMFRANTFPEREKCDLLIEPYNLYGYSNTELEKAEEIFEQGYKIAND
;
A
#
# COMPACT_ATOMS: atom_id res chain seq x y z
N ILE A 1 24.71 -0.63 11.44
CA ILE A 1 23.78 -0.81 10.30
C ILE A 1 22.60 -1.59 10.85
N PRO A 2 21.34 -1.13 10.69
CA PRO A 2 20.16 -1.85 11.10
C PRO A 2 20.14 -3.24 10.44
N LYS A 3 19.86 -4.29 11.23
CA LYS A 3 19.95 -5.67 10.71
C LYS A 3 18.74 -6.10 9.87
N LYS A 4 17.60 -5.39 9.95
CA LYS A 4 16.34 -5.81 9.29
C LYS A 4 15.59 -4.69 8.56
N GLY A 5 15.85 -3.41 8.88
CA GLY A 5 15.20 -2.21 8.31
C GLY A 5 15.67 -0.98 9.06
N LEU A 6 15.35 0.23 8.54
CA LEU A 6 15.71 1.50 9.20
C LEU A 6 14.80 1.74 10.42
N PHE A 7 13.54 1.33 10.33
CA PHE A 7 12.51 1.48 11.35
C PHE A 7 11.73 0.18 11.52
N ASP A 8 11.00 0.02 12.61
CA ASP A 8 9.97 -1.01 12.78
C ASP A 8 8.57 -0.39 12.85
N LEU A 9 7.56 -1.22 12.78
CA LEU A 9 6.15 -0.81 12.80
C LEU A 9 5.44 -1.18 14.12
N CYS A 10 6.17 -1.49 15.19
CA CYS A 10 5.58 -1.92 16.45
C CYS A 10 4.64 -0.85 17.02
N GLU A 11 5.08 0.41 17.11
CA GLU A 11 4.26 1.50 17.61
C GLU A 11 3.00 1.75 16.74
N PHE A 12 3.12 1.55 15.43
CA PHE A 12 1.98 1.65 14.51
C PHE A 12 0.98 0.50 14.72
N ILE A 13 1.44 -0.70 14.95
CA ILE A 13 0.60 -1.86 15.30
C ILE A 13 -0.15 -1.59 16.61
N ASP A 14 0.55 -1.11 17.65
CA ASP A 14 -0.04 -0.77 18.93
C ASP A 14 -1.07 0.37 18.82
N PHE A 15 -0.77 1.37 18.00
CA PHE A 15 -1.71 2.45 17.69
C PHE A 15 -2.99 1.91 17.04
N LEU A 16 -2.88 1.01 16.06
CA LEU A 16 -4.03 0.40 15.41
C LEU A 16 -4.82 -0.48 16.39
N HIS A 17 -4.14 -1.28 17.22
CA HIS A 17 -4.79 -2.07 18.26
C HIS A 17 -5.58 -1.22 19.25
N THR A 18 -5.07 -0.04 19.59
CA THR A 18 -5.74 0.86 20.54
C THR A 18 -6.96 1.55 19.92
N ASN A 19 -6.84 2.01 18.66
CA ASN A 19 -7.81 2.92 18.06
C ASN A 19 -8.88 2.23 17.21
N LEU A 20 -8.63 1.03 16.67
CA LEU A 20 -9.63 0.30 15.90
C LEU A 20 -10.65 -0.37 16.82
N LYS A 21 -11.95 -0.25 16.49
CA LYS A 21 -13.03 -0.95 17.19
C LYS A 21 -13.01 -2.45 16.88
N ALA A 22 -13.05 -2.80 15.60
CA ALA A 22 -12.86 -4.17 15.15
C ALA A 22 -11.38 -4.55 15.25
N LYS A 23 -11.08 -5.72 15.78
CA LYS A 23 -9.69 -6.21 15.91
C LYS A 23 -9.33 -7.16 14.78
N ASN A 24 -10.29 -7.90 14.26
CA ASN A 24 -10.10 -8.89 13.21
C ASN A 24 -10.90 -8.52 11.96
N LEU A 25 -10.41 -8.94 10.79
CA LEU A 25 -11.02 -8.67 9.48
C LEU A 25 -12.43 -9.25 9.38
N GLU A 26 -12.67 -10.41 9.98
CA GLU A 26 -13.97 -11.09 10.01
C GLU A 26 -15.04 -10.40 10.87
N GLU A 27 -14.66 -9.42 11.69
CA GLU A 27 -15.58 -8.61 12.48
C GLU A 27 -16.13 -7.41 11.71
N LEU A 28 -15.57 -7.13 10.52
CA LEU A 28 -15.94 -5.96 9.73
C LEU A 28 -17.29 -6.18 9.05
N GLN A 29 -18.16 -5.15 9.09
CA GLN A 29 -19.46 -5.16 8.40
C GLN A 29 -19.30 -5.15 6.88
N ILE A 30 -18.29 -4.47 6.37
CA ILE A 30 -17.92 -4.46 4.95
C ILE A 30 -16.70 -5.36 4.80
N PRO A 31 -16.75 -6.42 3.97
CA PRO A 31 -15.61 -7.29 3.76
C PRO A 31 -14.38 -6.51 3.27
N LEU A 32 -13.25 -6.76 3.89
CA LEU A 32 -11.96 -6.14 3.53
C LEU A 32 -10.93 -7.22 3.20
N ILE A 33 -10.22 -7.03 2.09
CA ILE A 33 -9.06 -7.83 1.72
C ILE A 33 -7.83 -6.94 1.80
N ILE A 34 -6.85 -7.34 2.59
CA ILE A 34 -5.55 -6.68 2.70
C ILE A 34 -4.52 -7.51 1.94
N THR A 35 -3.75 -6.87 1.08
CA THR A 35 -2.69 -7.54 0.31
C THR A 35 -1.33 -7.29 0.91
N ALA A 36 -0.48 -8.31 0.93
CA ALA A 36 0.92 -8.20 1.31
C ALA A 36 1.78 -9.15 0.47
N THR A 37 3.07 -8.92 0.45
CA THR A 37 4.03 -9.83 -0.18
C THR A 37 4.66 -10.73 0.89
N ASP A 38 4.48 -12.03 0.76
CA ASP A 38 5.19 -13.07 1.52
C ASP A 38 6.64 -13.08 1.01
N LEU A 39 7.54 -12.50 1.81
CA LEU A 39 8.94 -12.32 1.44
C LEU A 39 9.71 -13.64 1.44
N ASP A 40 9.31 -14.59 2.29
CA ASP A 40 10.00 -15.86 2.45
C ASP A 40 9.71 -16.82 1.27
N HIS A 41 8.52 -16.73 0.67
CA HIS A 41 8.09 -17.61 -0.42
C HIS A 41 7.93 -16.89 -1.78
N GLY A 42 8.13 -15.57 -1.84
CA GLY A 42 8.05 -14.79 -3.08
C GLY A 42 6.67 -14.78 -3.73
N ARG A 43 5.62 -14.67 -2.95
CA ARG A 43 4.23 -14.69 -3.44
C ARG A 43 3.39 -13.58 -2.83
N MET A 44 2.34 -13.17 -3.56
CA MET A 44 1.32 -12.29 -3.03
C MET A 44 0.36 -13.06 -2.11
N VAL A 45 -0.04 -12.43 -1.02
CA VAL A 45 -1.02 -12.95 -0.07
C VAL A 45 -2.18 -11.98 0.06
N HIS A 46 -3.40 -12.54 0.15
CA HIS A 46 -4.65 -11.82 0.33
C HIS A 46 -5.24 -12.20 1.68
N PHE A 47 -5.08 -11.33 2.65
CA PHE A 47 -5.64 -11.53 3.98
C PHE A 47 -7.11 -11.12 4.00
N HIS A 48 -7.96 -12.01 4.41
CA HIS A 48 -9.40 -11.81 4.62
C HIS A 48 -9.85 -12.23 6.04
N ARG A 49 -8.89 -12.63 6.89
CA ARG A 49 -9.10 -13.05 8.28
C ARG A 49 -7.93 -12.65 9.16
N GLY A 50 -8.20 -12.60 10.48
CA GLY A 50 -7.22 -12.36 11.54
C GLY A 50 -7.00 -10.89 11.82
N SER A 51 -6.04 -10.57 12.69
CA SER A 51 -5.83 -9.22 13.22
C SER A 51 -5.62 -8.18 12.11
N ILE A 52 -6.40 -7.10 12.16
CA ILE A 52 -6.30 -5.99 11.22
C ILE A 52 -4.95 -5.29 11.36
N ALA A 53 -4.49 -5.05 12.59
CA ALA A 53 -3.31 -4.24 12.86
C ALA A 53 -2.05 -4.80 12.20
N GLU A 54 -1.76 -6.10 12.39
CA GLU A 54 -0.57 -6.73 11.79
C GLU A 54 -0.68 -6.82 10.27
N ARG A 55 -1.89 -7.08 9.73
CA ARG A 55 -2.07 -7.19 8.27
C ARG A 55 -1.96 -5.83 7.59
N VAL A 56 -2.47 -4.75 8.22
CA VAL A 56 -2.27 -3.39 7.73
C VAL A 56 -0.80 -3.00 7.81
N ALA A 57 -0.13 -3.27 8.93
CA ALA A 57 1.31 -3.02 9.06
C ALA A 57 2.11 -3.77 8.00
N ALA A 58 1.80 -5.05 7.74
CA ALA A 58 2.44 -5.82 6.67
C ALA A 58 2.22 -5.20 5.30
N SER A 59 0.99 -4.75 5.01
CA SER A 59 0.63 -4.10 3.73
C SER A 59 1.31 -2.75 3.52
N CYS A 60 1.67 -2.04 4.59
CA CYS A 60 2.35 -0.75 4.56
C CYS A 60 3.87 -0.87 4.76
N CYS A 61 4.39 -2.08 4.95
CA CYS A 61 5.80 -2.33 5.25
C CYS A 61 6.68 -2.17 4.02
N MET A 62 7.00 -0.92 3.66
CA MET A 62 7.85 -0.62 2.51
C MET A 62 9.27 -1.18 2.72
N PRO A 63 9.75 -2.05 1.83
CA PRO A 63 11.11 -2.59 1.90
C PRO A 63 12.18 -1.50 2.01
N VAL A 64 13.30 -1.81 2.65
CA VAL A 64 14.41 -0.90 2.95
C VAL A 64 14.10 0.08 4.08
N MET A 65 12.90 0.67 4.12
CA MET A 65 12.51 1.60 5.19
C MET A 65 12.13 0.87 6.47
N PHE A 66 11.27 -0.15 6.36
CA PHE A 66 10.76 -0.87 7.51
C PHE A 66 11.29 -2.30 7.58
N ALA A 67 11.44 -2.80 8.81
CA ALA A 67 11.69 -4.21 9.05
C ALA A 67 10.44 -5.03 8.65
N PRO A 68 10.59 -6.19 7.98
CA PRO A 68 9.45 -7.04 7.63
C PRO A 68 8.61 -7.38 8.86
N VAL A 69 7.29 -7.37 8.68
CA VAL A 69 6.33 -7.76 9.72
C VAL A 69 6.22 -9.28 9.75
N ASN A 70 6.49 -9.89 10.90
CA ASN A 70 6.35 -11.34 11.07
C ASN A 70 4.93 -11.67 11.53
N ILE A 71 4.23 -12.50 10.76
CA ILE A 71 2.92 -13.03 11.11
C ILE A 71 3.01 -14.56 11.03
N ASP A 72 2.77 -15.23 12.15
CA ASP A 72 2.77 -16.70 12.25
C ASP A 72 4.04 -17.36 11.68
N GLY A 73 5.20 -16.73 11.91
CA GLY A 73 6.51 -17.24 11.47
C GLY A 73 6.92 -16.86 10.05
N THR A 74 6.06 -16.22 9.27
CA THR A 74 6.34 -15.75 7.90
C THR A 74 6.57 -14.24 7.89
N ASN A 75 7.56 -13.78 7.13
CA ASN A 75 7.90 -12.37 7.00
C ASN A 75 7.16 -11.74 5.81
N TYR A 76 6.47 -10.62 6.07
CA TYR A 76 5.69 -9.90 5.07
C TYR A 76 6.22 -8.49 4.87
N VAL A 77 6.10 -8.02 3.64
CA VAL A 77 6.35 -6.64 3.22
C VAL A 77 5.17 -6.14 2.37
N ASP A 78 5.22 -4.86 2.00
CA ASP A 78 4.20 -4.16 1.23
C ASP A 78 3.73 -4.97 0.01
N GLY A 79 2.40 -5.10 -0.10
CA GLY A 79 1.75 -5.80 -1.21
C GLY A 79 2.02 -5.15 -2.57
N GLY A 80 2.26 -3.85 -2.59
CA GLY A 80 2.63 -3.09 -3.78
C GLY A 80 3.89 -3.58 -4.47
N LEU A 81 4.75 -4.34 -3.78
CA LEU A 81 5.92 -4.96 -4.40
C LEU A 81 5.53 -5.91 -5.55
N MET A 82 4.44 -6.65 -5.40
CA MET A 82 3.96 -7.61 -6.41
C MET A 82 2.71 -7.13 -7.15
N MET A 83 1.80 -6.38 -6.49
CA MET A 83 0.58 -5.86 -7.09
C MET A 83 0.10 -4.63 -6.34
N ASN A 84 0.51 -3.45 -6.80
CA ASN A 84 0.21 -2.18 -6.15
C ASN A 84 -1.25 -1.71 -6.35
N LEU A 85 -1.94 -2.21 -7.37
CA LEU A 85 -3.35 -1.95 -7.65
C LEU A 85 -4.10 -3.29 -7.81
N PRO A 86 -4.57 -3.93 -6.73
CA PRO A 86 -5.02 -5.33 -6.74
C PRO A 86 -6.44 -5.52 -7.28
N VAL A 87 -6.75 -5.00 -8.47
CA VAL A 87 -8.06 -5.10 -9.14
C VAL A 87 -8.44 -6.55 -9.40
N SER A 88 -7.50 -7.36 -9.88
CA SER A 88 -7.73 -8.80 -10.15
C SER A 88 -8.22 -9.57 -8.92
N THR A 89 -7.89 -9.12 -7.71
CA THR A 89 -8.33 -9.74 -6.46
C THR A 89 -9.86 -9.60 -6.31
N LEU A 90 -10.39 -8.41 -6.58
CA LEU A 90 -11.82 -8.11 -6.46
C LEU A 90 -12.61 -8.56 -7.69
N ARG A 91 -12.01 -8.53 -8.88
CA ARG A 91 -12.70 -8.93 -10.13
C ARG A 91 -13.23 -10.36 -10.11
N ARG A 92 -12.68 -11.22 -9.26
CA ARG A 92 -13.15 -12.62 -9.11
C ARG A 92 -14.43 -12.77 -8.28
N ILE A 93 -14.76 -11.74 -7.50
CA ILE A 93 -15.84 -11.80 -6.50
C ILE A 93 -16.81 -10.61 -6.59
N CYS A 94 -16.54 -9.63 -7.47
CA CYS A 94 -17.37 -8.44 -7.66
C CYS A 94 -17.72 -8.26 -9.12
N ASP A 95 -18.98 -7.91 -9.40
CA ASP A 95 -19.47 -7.62 -10.75
C ASP A 95 -18.92 -6.28 -11.27
N LYS A 96 -18.74 -5.30 -10.38
CA LYS A 96 -18.18 -3.99 -10.67
C LYS A 96 -17.01 -3.69 -9.73
N VAL A 97 -15.93 -3.13 -10.30
CA VAL A 97 -14.73 -2.77 -9.56
C VAL A 97 -14.35 -1.33 -9.87
N VAL A 98 -14.29 -0.51 -8.84
CA VAL A 98 -13.72 0.83 -8.88
C VAL A 98 -12.30 0.74 -8.34
N ALA A 99 -11.34 1.27 -9.08
CA ALA A 99 -9.93 1.33 -8.69
C ALA A 99 -9.50 2.78 -8.44
N VAL A 100 -8.76 3.01 -7.36
CA VAL A 100 -8.16 4.30 -7.04
C VAL A 100 -6.65 4.14 -7.04
N ASN A 101 -5.95 4.80 -7.99
CA ASN A 101 -4.49 4.77 -8.07
C ASN A 101 -3.93 6.15 -7.75
N VAL A 102 -3.43 6.33 -6.54
CA VAL A 102 -2.87 7.61 -6.04
C VAL A 102 -1.38 7.79 -6.36
N SER A 103 -0.76 6.84 -7.06
CA SER A 103 0.68 6.82 -7.32
C SER A 103 1.03 6.58 -8.80
N PRO A 104 0.59 7.40 -9.76
CA PRO A 104 1.02 7.26 -11.15
C PRO A 104 2.53 7.49 -11.31
N ILE A 105 3.14 6.91 -12.36
CA ILE A 105 4.57 7.09 -12.66
C ILE A 105 4.79 8.48 -13.26
N MET A 106 5.66 9.28 -12.65
CA MET A 106 6.00 10.63 -13.09
C MET A 106 7.50 10.88 -13.03
N ALA A 107 7.97 11.83 -13.86
CA ALA A 107 9.31 12.36 -13.73
C ALA A 107 9.45 13.12 -12.40
N GLN A 108 10.53 12.89 -11.69
CA GLN A 108 10.83 13.52 -10.41
C GLN A 108 12.32 13.60 -10.19
N ASP A 109 12.80 14.73 -9.69
CA ASP A 109 14.18 14.89 -9.27
C ASP A 109 14.47 14.05 -8.03
N TYR A 110 15.66 13.47 -7.97
CA TYR A 110 16.12 12.70 -6.82
C TYR A 110 17.63 12.85 -6.61
N LYS A 111 18.09 12.66 -5.38
CA LYS A 111 19.52 12.72 -5.04
C LYS A 111 20.25 11.50 -5.58
N MET A 112 21.41 11.70 -6.20
CA MET A 112 22.26 10.62 -6.73
C MET A 112 23.08 9.96 -5.61
N ASN A 113 22.39 9.19 -4.75
CA ASN A 113 23.01 8.33 -3.75
C ASN A 113 22.33 6.95 -3.75
N ILE A 114 23.02 5.95 -3.18
CA ILE A 114 22.59 4.54 -3.22
C ILE A 114 21.17 4.36 -2.68
N VAL A 115 20.84 5.01 -1.56
CA VAL A 115 19.52 4.87 -0.94
C VAL A 115 18.42 5.47 -1.83
N SER A 116 18.65 6.69 -2.33
CA SER A 116 17.68 7.36 -3.21
C SER A 116 17.48 6.62 -4.54
N ILE A 117 18.55 6.06 -5.10
CA ILE A 117 18.47 5.23 -6.32
C ILE A 117 17.69 3.95 -6.04
N ALA A 118 17.97 3.25 -4.95
CA ALA A 118 17.26 2.03 -4.56
C ALA A 118 15.77 2.32 -4.33
N MET A 119 15.43 3.37 -3.59
CA MET A 119 14.05 3.79 -3.33
C MET A 119 13.33 4.17 -4.63
N ARG A 120 14.00 4.89 -5.53
CA ARG A 120 13.42 5.25 -6.83
C ARG A 120 13.17 4.02 -7.70
N SER A 121 14.10 3.07 -7.70
CA SER A 121 13.96 1.80 -8.43
C SER A 121 12.80 0.97 -7.89
N LEU A 122 12.66 0.83 -6.58
CA LEU A 122 11.50 0.19 -5.93
C LEU A 122 10.19 0.89 -6.31
N HIS A 123 10.17 2.22 -6.32
CA HIS A 123 9.01 3.00 -6.73
C HIS A 123 8.57 2.68 -8.16
N PHE A 124 9.51 2.54 -9.09
CA PHE A 124 9.19 2.13 -10.46
C PHE A 124 8.65 0.69 -10.52
N MET A 125 9.22 -0.23 -9.76
CA MET A 125 8.74 -1.61 -9.68
C MET A 125 7.28 -1.67 -9.17
N PHE A 126 6.97 -0.94 -8.10
CA PHE A 126 5.61 -0.88 -7.54
C PHE A 126 4.60 -0.31 -8.54
N ARG A 127 4.98 0.75 -9.24
CA ARG A 127 4.08 1.42 -10.19
C ARG A 127 3.95 0.66 -11.51
N ALA A 128 5.01 0.02 -11.98
CA ALA A 128 4.99 -0.73 -13.24
C ALA A 128 3.98 -1.88 -13.20
N ASN A 129 3.78 -2.52 -12.04
CA ASN A 129 2.83 -3.61 -11.90
C ASN A 129 1.35 -3.16 -11.84
N THR A 130 1.07 -1.85 -11.81
CA THR A 130 -0.31 -1.33 -11.88
C THR A 130 -0.88 -1.37 -13.30
N PHE A 131 -0.05 -1.29 -14.33
CA PHE A 131 -0.51 -1.18 -15.73
C PHE A 131 -1.46 -2.31 -16.15
N PRO A 132 -1.15 -3.60 -15.93
CA PRO A 132 -2.05 -4.68 -16.32
C PRO A 132 -3.33 -4.75 -15.48
N GLU A 133 -3.37 -4.11 -14.33
CA GLU A 133 -4.54 -4.09 -13.44
C GLU A 133 -5.51 -2.96 -13.78
N ARG A 134 -5.01 -1.84 -14.32
CA ARG A 134 -5.83 -0.66 -14.69
C ARG A 134 -6.93 -1.00 -15.69
N GLU A 135 -6.65 -1.87 -16.64
CA GLU A 135 -7.60 -2.28 -17.68
C GLU A 135 -8.69 -3.23 -17.18
N LYS A 136 -8.55 -3.75 -15.96
CA LYS A 136 -9.47 -4.74 -15.38
C LYS A 136 -10.57 -4.12 -14.52
N CYS A 137 -10.49 -2.83 -14.17
CA CYS A 137 -11.54 -2.14 -13.43
C CYS A 137 -12.61 -1.56 -14.37
N ASP A 138 -13.80 -1.30 -13.84
CA ASP A 138 -14.88 -0.64 -14.56
C ASP A 138 -14.73 0.89 -14.51
N LEU A 139 -14.14 1.40 -13.42
CA LEU A 139 -13.82 2.81 -13.23
C LEU A 139 -12.45 2.93 -12.59
N LEU A 140 -11.61 3.78 -13.18
CA LEU A 140 -10.29 4.12 -12.66
C LEU A 140 -10.24 5.60 -12.26
N ILE A 141 -9.91 5.87 -11.00
CA ILE A 141 -9.68 7.21 -10.47
C ILE A 141 -8.18 7.39 -10.27
N GLU A 142 -7.56 8.31 -11.00
CA GLU A 142 -6.13 8.63 -10.90
C GLU A 142 -5.91 10.14 -10.74
N PRO A 143 -5.72 10.63 -9.51
CA PRO A 143 -5.45 12.03 -9.25
C PRO A 143 -4.00 12.39 -9.67
N TYR A 144 -3.84 12.85 -10.91
CA TYR A 144 -2.54 13.24 -11.46
C TYR A 144 -1.92 14.48 -10.79
N ASN A 145 -2.71 15.28 -10.08
CA ASN A 145 -2.23 16.52 -9.46
C ASN A 145 -1.52 16.29 -8.11
N LEU A 146 -1.45 15.04 -7.64
CA LEU A 146 -0.90 14.73 -6.31
C LEU A 146 0.61 14.50 -6.28
N TYR A 147 1.33 14.47 -7.40
CA TYR A 147 2.77 14.16 -7.39
C TYR A 147 3.68 15.29 -6.90
N GLY A 148 3.17 16.49 -6.73
CA GLY A 148 3.92 17.60 -6.12
C GLY A 148 4.10 17.45 -4.62
N TYR A 149 3.38 16.51 -3.98
CA TYR A 149 3.39 16.33 -2.53
C TYR A 149 4.33 15.20 -2.10
N SER A 150 5.07 15.46 -1.03
CA SER A 150 5.87 14.42 -0.36
C SER A 150 4.98 13.58 0.57
N ASN A 151 5.30 12.29 0.70
CA ASN A 151 4.61 11.39 1.65
C ASN A 151 4.76 11.81 3.12
N THR A 152 5.61 12.80 3.43
CA THR A 152 5.86 13.33 4.77
C THR A 152 5.24 14.71 5.02
N GLU A 153 4.58 15.31 4.03
CA GLU A 153 3.94 16.64 4.16
C GLU A 153 2.51 16.51 4.73
N LEU A 154 2.40 16.08 5.99
CA LEU A 154 1.11 15.86 6.66
C LEU A 154 0.31 17.15 6.82
N GLU A 155 0.97 18.31 6.87
CA GLU A 155 0.33 19.64 6.92
C GLU A 155 -0.50 19.97 5.67
N LYS A 156 -0.26 19.28 4.56
CA LYS A 156 -1.01 19.43 3.31
C LYS A 156 -2.14 18.42 3.13
N ALA A 157 -2.45 17.65 4.17
CA ALA A 157 -3.44 16.57 4.08
C ALA A 157 -4.81 17.05 3.60
N GLU A 158 -5.28 18.21 4.07
CA GLU A 158 -6.56 18.80 3.66
C GLU A 158 -6.55 19.19 2.18
N GLU A 159 -5.49 19.84 1.71
CA GLU A 159 -5.33 20.21 0.29
C GLU A 159 -5.32 18.97 -0.61
N ILE A 160 -4.62 17.92 -0.21
CA ILE A 160 -4.55 16.64 -0.93
C ILE A 160 -5.94 15.97 -0.98
N PHE A 161 -6.67 16.00 0.14
CA PHE A 161 -8.03 15.48 0.21
C PHE A 161 -8.98 16.20 -0.75
N GLU A 162 -8.99 17.53 -0.75
CA GLU A 162 -9.84 18.32 -1.65
C GLU A 162 -9.55 18.06 -3.13
N GLN A 163 -8.28 17.90 -3.48
CA GLN A 163 -7.88 17.55 -4.84
C GLN A 163 -8.40 16.17 -5.26
N GLY A 164 -8.23 15.18 -4.39
CA GLY A 164 -8.73 13.82 -4.64
C GLY A 164 -10.24 13.78 -4.73
N TYR A 165 -10.94 14.50 -3.84
CA TYR A 165 -12.40 14.59 -3.82
C TYR A 165 -12.95 15.21 -5.11
N LYS A 166 -12.35 16.30 -5.59
CA LYS A 166 -12.75 16.96 -6.84
C LYS A 166 -12.63 16.01 -8.02
N ILE A 167 -11.48 15.35 -8.18
CA ILE A 167 -11.23 14.42 -9.29
C ILE A 167 -12.20 13.22 -9.27
N ALA A 168 -12.58 12.76 -8.08
CA ALA A 168 -13.49 11.64 -7.95
C ALA A 168 -14.97 12.00 -8.25
N ASN A 169 -15.31 13.29 -8.27
CA ASN A 169 -16.66 13.78 -8.58
C ASN A 169 -16.82 14.25 -10.02
N ASP A 170 -15.73 14.49 -10.75
CA ASP A 170 -15.73 14.86 -12.17
C ASP A 170 -15.87 13.61 -13.06
#